data_a064906149fa99d982f9ca782bf85fb8
#
_entry.id   a064906149fa99d982f9ca782bf85fb8
#
_cell.length_a   1.000
_cell.length_b   1.000
_cell.length_c   1.000
_cell.angle_alpha   90.00
_cell.angle_beta   90.00
_cell.angle_gamma   90.00
#
_symmetry.space_group_name_H-M   'P 1'
#
loop_
_entity.id
_entity.type
_entity.pdbx_description
1 polymer ?
#
loop_
_entity_poly.entity_id
_entity_poly.type
_entity_poly.pdbx_seq_one_letter_code
_entity_poly.pdbx_strand_id
1 'polypeptide(L)'
;MTQVSSAMIEVRELRKSIRNGARTVEILKGIDFSVPAGQFVAIMGASGSGKSTLLGLLAGLDTPTGGDVHLNGTAISYLPEDRLAQVRGKTIGFVFQSYQLIPTLTALENVLLPHELNADAKDGAAGMVRARELLTSVGLGGRMDHYPVQLSGGEQQRVALARAFILRPPIVLADEPTGNLDTTNGAHVLELLLQLNRIEGTTLVLVTHDPVLAGYANRRIVLRDGAVVSDEMNADPTANDAASAAVVG
;
A
#
# COMPACT_ATOMS: atom_id res chain seq x y z
N MET A 1 14.88 -26.94 13.65
CA MET A 1 13.52 -26.81 13.06
C MET A 1 13.43 -25.41 12.52
N THR A 2 13.61 -25.25 11.22
CA THR A 2 13.47 -23.96 10.52
C THR A 2 11.99 -23.59 10.56
N GLN A 3 11.60 -22.55 11.30
CA GLN A 3 10.26 -21.97 11.18
C GLN A 3 10.10 -21.54 9.72
N VAL A 4 9.24 -22.23 8.99
CA VAL A 4 8.75 -21.76 7.71
C VAL A 4 7.91 -20.51 8.05
N SER A 5 8.49 -19.33 7.90
CA SER A 5 7.75 -18.06 8.01
C SER A 5 6.63 -18.15 6.98
N SER A 6 5.38 -18.22 7.46
CA SER A 6 4.23 -18.23 6.55
C SER A 6 4.25 -16.94 5.74
N ALA A 7 4.15 -17.06 4.42
CA ALA A 7 4.11 -15.91 3.55
C ALA A 7 2.87 -15.05 3.90
N MET A 8 3.08 -13.74 4.10
CA MET A 8 1.98 -12.78 4.28
C MET A 8 1.26 -12.52 2.96
N ILE A 9 2.02 -12.47 1.87
CA ILE A 9 1.49 -12.39 0.50
C ILE A 9 2.14 -13.52 -0.29
N GLU A 10 1.35 -14.29 -1.02
CA GLU A 10 1.83 -15.30 -1.95
C GLU A 10 1.12 -15.17 -3.28
N VAL A 11 1.88 -15.11 -4.35
CA VAL A 11 1.42 -14.96 -5.73
C VAL A 11 1.94 -16.14 -6.53
N ARG A 12 1.04 -16.85 -7.22
CA ARG A 12 1.34 -18.05 -7.97
C ARG A 12 0.82 -17.96 -9.40
N GLU A 13 1.69 -18.03 -10.39
CA GLU A 13 1.37 -18.02 -11.83
C GLU A 13 0.34 -16.93 -12.20
N LEU A 14 0.40 -15.76 -11.54
CA LEU A 14 -0.62 -14.73 -11.64
C LEU A 14 -0.66 -14.14 -13.05
N ARG A 15 -1.82 -14.20 -13.70
CA ARG A 15 -2.06 -13.71 -15.05
C ARG A 15 -3.21 -12.73 -15.09
N LYS A 16 -3.07 -11.71 -15.92
CA LYS A 16 -4.14 -10.77 -16.22
C LYS A 16 -4.13 -10.42 -17.69
N SER A 17 -5.24 -10.67 -18.35
CA SER A 17 -5.49 -10.28 -19.74
C SER A 17 -6.75 -9.44 -19.84
N ILE A 18 -6.74 -8.45 -20.72
CA ILE A 18 -7.91 -7.62 -21.03
C ILE A 18 -8.26 -7.84 -22.51
N ARG A 19 -9.55 -8.05 -22.78
CA ARG A 19 -10.08 -8.15 -24.12
C ARG A 19 -10.50 -6.77 -24.63
N ASN A 20 -9.87 -6.32 -25.69
CA ASN A 20 -10.23 -5.07 -26.37
C ASN A 20 -10.66 -5.39 -27.81
N GLY A 21 -11.95 -5.57 -28.01
CA GLY A 21 -12.53 -6.04 -29.25
C GLY A 21 -12.01 -7.44 -29.64
N ALA A 22 -11.37 -7.55 -30.81
CA ALA A 22 -10.78 -8.80 -31.30
C ALA A 22 -9.37 -9.09 -30.72
N ARG A 23 -8.75 -8.15 -30.02
CA ARG A 23 -7.41 -8.30 -29.47
C ARG A 23 -7.46 -8.61 -27.97
N THR A 24 -6.66 -9.59 -27.55
CA THR A 24 -6.37 -9.83 -26.14
C THR A 24 -5.00 -9.24 -25.82
N VAL A 25 -4.94 -8.40 -24.79
CA VAL A 25 -3.69 -7.82 -24.28
C VAL A 25 -3.36 -8.50 -22.97
N GLU A 26 -2.24 -9.20 -22.90
CA GLU A 26 -1.72 -9.77 -21.66
C GLU A 26 -0.99 -8.67 -20.88
N ILE A 27 -1.51 -8.34 -19.69
CA ILE A 27 -0.92 -7.34 -18.81
C ILE A 27 0.06 -7.99 -17.83
N LEU A 28 -0.32 -9.16 -17.25
CA LEU A 28 0.55 -9.98 -16.42
C LEU A 28 0.66 -11.38 -17.01
N LYS A 29 1.89 -11.91 -17.03
CA LYS A 29 2.27 -13.10 -17.84
C LYS A 29 2.77 -14.29 -16.98
N GLY A 30 2.13 -14.55 -15.87
CA GLY A 30 2.57 -15.57 -14.92
C GLY A 30 3.63 -15.01 -13.97
N ILE A 31 3.17 -14.34 -12.93
CA ILE A 31 4.02 -13.75 -11.89
C ILE A 31 4.01 -14.65 -10.67
N ASP A 32 5.20 -14.94 -10.17
CA ASP A 32 5.43 -15.73 -8.97
C ASP A 32 6.32 -14.97 -8.00
N PHE A 33 5.86 -14.76 -6.78
CA PHE A 33 6.67 -14.33 -5.64
C PHE A 33 5.93 -14.54 -4.33
N SER A 34 6.66 -14.52 -3.22
CA SER A 34 6.10 -14.50 -1.88
C SER A 34 6.74 -13.40 -1.04
N VAL A 35 5.97 -12.79 -0.14
CA VAL A 35 6.43 -11.74 0.79
C VAL A 35 6.21 -12.24 2.22
N PRO A 36 7.26 -12.43 3.02
CA PRO A 36 7.15 -12.74 4.44
C PRO A 36 6.49 -11.61 5.24
N ALA A 37 5.92 -11.94 6.40
CA ALA A 37 5.39 -10.95 7.32
C ALA A 37 6.45 -9.92 7.73
N GLY A 38 6.07 -8.65 7.77
CA GLY A 38 6.93 -7.53 8.18
C GLY A 38 7.97 -7.11 7.13
N GLN A 39 8.04 -7.75 5.96
CA GLN A 39 8.97 -7.34 4.90
C GLN A 39 8.47 -6.09 4.19
N PHE A 40 9.38 -5.16 3.90
CA PHE A 40 9.13 -4.05 2.98
C PHE A 40 9.66 -4.42 1.59
N VAL A 41 8.76 -4.45 0.60
CA VAL A 41 9.07 -4.79 -0.81
C VAL A 41 8.72 -3.60 -1.70
N ALA A 42 9.65 -3.22 -2.58
CA ALA A 42 9.40 -2.28 -3.67
C ALA A 42 9.17 -3.02 -4.99
N ILE A 43 8.06 -2.73 -5.66
CA ILE A 43 7.75 -3.21 -7.00
C ILE A 43 8.05 -2.08 -7.98
N MET A 44 9.04 -2.29 -8.83
CA MET A 44 9.53 -1.30 -9.79
C MET A 44 9.21 -1.69 -11.23
N GLY A 45 9.29 -0.73 -12.13
CA GLY A 45 9.17 -0.94 -13.58
C GLY A 45 8.71 0.32 -14.30
N ALA A 46 8.86 0.36 -15.62
CA ALA A 46 8.39 1.47 -16.45
C ALA A 46 6.86 1.63 -16.38
N SER A 47 6.36 2.79 -16.84
CA SER A 47 4.91 2.96 -17.03
C SER A 47 4.38 1.89 -17.98
N GLY A 48 3.21 1.32 -17.66
CA GLY A 48 2.61 0.23 -18.44
C GLY A 48 3.20 -1.17 -18.20
N SER A 49 4.18 -1.35 -17.30
CA SER A 49 4.76 -2.68 -17.01
C SER A 49 3.83 -3.64 -16.23
N GLY A 50 2.66 -3.17 -15.77
CA GLY A 50 1.68 -3.99 -15.05
C GLY A 50 1.66 -3.77 -13.52
N LYS A 51 2.44 -2.83 -12.96
CA LYS A 51 2.57 -2.60 -11.51
C LYS A 51 1.25 -2.31 -10.80
N SER A 52 0.49 -1.31 -11.28
CA SER A 52 -0.80 -0.95 -10.66
C SER A 52 -1.85 -2.05 -10.85
N THR A 53 -1.78 -2.79 -11.96
CA THR A 53 -2.62 -3.99 -12.17
C THR A 53 -2.28 -5.07 -11.15
N LEU A 54 -0.98 -5.35 -10.95
CA LEU A 54 -0.53 -6.30 -9.93
C LEU A 54 -1.02 -5.86 -8.54
N LEU A 55 -0.83 -4.58 -8.19
CA LEU A 55 -1.27 -4.05 -6.89
C LEU A 55 -2.80 -4.16 -6.71
N GLY A 56 -3.58 -3.89 -7.76
CA GLY A 56 -5.03 -4.07 -7.77
C GLY A 56 -5.46 -5.51 -7.54
N LEU A 57 -4.74 -6.48 -8.11
CA LEU A 57 -4.99 -7.92 -7.88
C LEU A 57 -4.60 -8.34 -6.46
N LEU A 58 -3.48 -7.84 -5.93
CA LEU A 58 -3.08 -8.07 -4.53
C LEU A 58 -4.11 -7.49 -3.55
N ALA A 59 -4.72 -6.36 -3.90
CA ALA A 59 -5.78 -5.74 -3.11
C ALA A 59 -7.15 -6.43 -3.28
N GLY A 60 -7.28 -7.36 -4.22
CA GLY A 60 -8.58 -7.91 -4.58
C GLY A 60 -9.56 -6.86 -5.12
N LEU A 61 -9.04 -5.81 -5.77
CA LEU A 61 -9.84 -4.79 -6.48
C LEU A 61 -10.15 -5.21 -7.91
N ASP A 62 -9.48 -6.25 -8.39
CA ASP A 62 -9.68 -6.85 -9.70
C ASP A 62 -9.52 -8.37 -9.60
N THR A 63 -10.04 -9.11 -10.58
CA THR A 63 -9.96 -10.57 -10.63
C THR A 63 -8.90 -11.00 -11.65
N PRO A 64 -7.98 -11.92 -11.32
CA PRO A 64 -7.01 -12.43 -12.27
C PRO A 64 -7.69 -13.26 -13.36
N THR A 65 -7.05 -13.41 -14.52
CA THR A 65 -7.47 -14.33 -15.58
C THR A 65 -6.84 -15.72 -15.44
N GLY A 66 -5.89 -15.87 -14.53
CA GLY A 66 -5.25 -17.13 -14.14
C GLY A 66 -4.31 -16.95 -12.98
N GLY A 67 -3.96 -18.04 -12.32
CA GLY A 67 -3.13 -18.03 -11.12
C GLY A 67 -3.89 -17.58 -9.86
N ASP A 68 -3.16 -17.46 -8.75
CA ASP A 68 -3.73 -17.23 -7.43
C ASP A 68 -2.96 -16.18 -6.63
N VAL A 69 -3.70 -15.45 -5.79
CA VAL A 69 -3.18 -14.56 -4.73
C VAL A 69 -3.68 -15.07 -3.39
N HIS A 70 -2.76 -15.23 -2.45
CA HIS A 70 -3.08 -15.55 -1.05
C HIS A 70 -2.59 -14.42 -0.15
N LEU A 71 -3.44 -13.98 0.77
CA LEU A 71 -3.12 -13.03 1.82
C LEU A 71 -3.26 -13.70 3.18
N ASN A 72 -2.16 -13.75 3.93
CA ASN A 72 -2.11 -14.42 5.22
C ASN A 72 -2.73 -15.84 5.18
N GLY A 73 -2.36 -16.63 4.16
CA GLY A 73 -2.85 -17.98 3.91
C GLY A 73 -4.26 -18.10 3.31
N THR A 74 -4.99 -16.99 3.15
CA THR A 74 -6.33 -16.99 2.55
C THR A 74 -6.26 -16.72 1.05
N ALA A 75 -6.73 -17.67 0.22
CA ALA A 75 -6.86 -17.45 -1.22
C ALA A 75 -7.95 -16.42 -1.51
N ILE A 76 -7.60 -15.34 -2.23
CA ILE A 76 -8.53 -14.22 -2.48
C ILE A 76 -9.00 -14.12 -3.94
N SER A 77 -8.29 -14.74 -4.87
CA SER A 77 -8.44 -14.51 -6.33
C SER A 77 -9.85 -14.74 -6.87
N TYR A 78 -10.60 -15.65 -6.27
CA TYR A 78 -11.93 -16.05 -6.77
C TYR A 78 -12.99 -16.00 -5.67
N LEU A 79 -12.76 -15.23 -4.60
CA LEU A 79 -13.79 -15.02 -3.57
C LEU A 79 -14.95 -14.18 -4.11
N PRO A 80 -16.19 -14.47 -3.69
CA PRO A 80 -17.31 -13.57 -3.90
C PRO A 80 -17.02 -12.18 -3.30
N GLU A 81 -17.55 -11.11 -3.92
CA GLU A 81 -17.24 -9.73 -3.53
C GLU A 81 -17.49 -9.43 -2.05
N ASP A 82 -18.58 -9.94 -1.48
CA ASP A 82 -18.90 -9.75 -0.05
C ASP A 82 -17.79 -10.32 0.87
N ARG A 83 -17.25 -11.48 0.52
CA ARG A 83 -16.15 -12.10 1.28
C ARG A 83 -14.83 -11.39 1.02
N LEU A 84 -14.60 -10.96 -0.20
CA LEU A 84 -13.43 -10.21 -0.59
C LEU A 84 -13.36 -8.86 0.11
N ALA A 85 -14.50 -8.13 0.20
CA ALA A 85 -14.60 -6.89 0.95
C ALA A 85 -14.27 -7.07 2.45
N GLN A 86 -14.73 -8.18 3.07
CA GLN A 86 -14.39 -8.51 4.45
C GLN A 86 -12.89 -8.76 4.62
N VAL A 87 -12.25 -9.51 3.70
CA VAL A 87 -10.81 -9.77 3.75
C VAL A 87 -10.04 -8.47 3.56
N ARG A 88 -10.40 -7.64 2.57
CA ARG A 88 -9.78 -6.31 2.36
C ARG A 88 -9.83 -5.46 3.62
N GLY A 89 -11.04 -5.29 4.19
CA GLY A 89 -11.25 -4.45 5.36
C GLY A 89 -10.46 -4.90 6.60
N LYS A 90 -10.11 -6.19 6.72
CA LYS A 90 -9.34 -6.72 7.85
C LYS A 90 -7.84 -6.78 7.60
N THR A 91 -7.43 -6.87 6.33
CA THR A 91 -6.06 -7.30 5.99
C THR A 91 -5.26 -6.19 5.33
N ILE A 92 -5.92 -5.26 4.62
CA ILE A 92 -5.23 -4.32 3.74
C ILE A 92 -5.50 -2.86 4.13
N GLY A 93 -4.43 -2.09 4.34
CA GLY A 93 -4.43 -0.64 4.23
C GLY A 93 -3.97 -0.22 2.84
N PHE A 94 -4.64 0.73 2.21
CA PHE A 94 -4.28 1.18 0.87
C PHE A 94 -3.95 2.67 0.82
N VAL A 95 -2.80 2.99 0.22
CA VAL A 95 -2.35 4.37 -0.04
C VAL A 95 -2.30 4.57 -1.55
N PHE A 96 -3.19 5.42 -2.08
CA PHE A 96 -3.29 5.70 -3.50
C PHE A 96 -2.48 6.92 -3.90
N GLN A 97 -2.01 6.97 -5.14
CA GLN A 97 -1.34 8.12 -5.73
C GLN A 97 -2.23 9.38 -5.74
N SER A 98 -3.53 9.23 -5.97
CA SER A 98 -4.51 10.33 -6.06
C SER A 98 -5.29 10.55 -4.76
N TYR A 99 -4.74 10.16 -3.61
CA TYR A 99 -5.28 10.30 -2.25
C TYR A 99 -6.63 9.59 -2.01
N GLN A 100 -7.56 9.68 -2.93
CA GLN A 100 -8.93 9.14 -2.91
C GLN A 100 -9.67 9.45 -1.61
N LEU A 101 -9.58 10.70 -1.16
CA LEU A 101 -10.37 11.20 -0.05
C LEU A 101 -11.80 11.49 -0.52
N ILE A 102 -12.75 11.26 0.37
CA ILE A 102 -14.16 11.61 0.14
C ILE A 102 -14.31 13.12 0.36
N PRO A 103 -14.68 13.92 -0.67
CA PRO A 103 -14.63 15.38 -0.60
C PRO A 103 -15.61 15.99 0.41
N THR A 104 -16.68 15.26 0.74
CA THR A 104 -17.73 15.70 1.68
C THR A 104 -17.45 15.31 3.12
N LEU A 105 -16.36 14.61 3.38
CA LEU A 105 -15.91 14.22 4.71
C LEU A 105 -14.69 15.07 5.11
N THR A 106 -14.59 15.43 6.38
CA THR A 106 -13.42 16.06 6.98
C THR A 106 -12.21 15.10 6.98
N ALA A 107 -11.03 15.61 7.30
CA ALA A 107 -9.83 14.77 7.48
C ALA A 107 -10.06 13.66 8.51
N LEU A 108 -10.67 14.00 9.64
CA LEU A 108 -10.97 13.04 10.72
C LEU A 108 -11.96 11.97 10.26
N GLU A 109 -13.04 12.35 9.60
CA GLU A 109 -14.06 11.43 9.07
C GLU A 109 -13.49 10.53 7.97
N ASN A 110 -12.63 11.05 7.08
CA ASN A 110 -11.93 10.24 6.09
C ASN A 110 -11.04 9.15 6.73
N VAL A 111 -10.33 9.49 7.82
CA VAL A 111 -9.50 8.51 8.54
C VAL A 111 -10.36 7.51 9.28
N LEU A 112 -11.48 7.94 9.88
CA LEU A 112 -12.36 7.10 10.68
C LEU A 112 -13.20 6.13 9.83
N LEU A 113 -13.48 6.48 8.58
CA LEU A 113 -14.40 5.75 7.71
C LEU A 113 -14.15 4.23 7.61
N PRO A 114 -12.91 3.73 7.43
CA PRO A 114 -12.69 2.27 7.41
C PRO A 114 -13.06 1.60 8.73
N HIS A 115 -12.89 2.28 9.86
CA HIS A 115 -13.28 1.76 11.16
C HIS A 115 -14.81 1.68 11.29
N GLU A 116 -15.54 2.68 10.83
CA GLU A 116 -17.02 2.71 10.87
C GLU A 116 -17.64 1.64 9.95
N LEU A 117 -17.00 1.37 8.81
CA LEU A 117 -17.44 0.34 7.86
C LEU A 117 -17.07 -1.09 8.29
N ASN A 118 -16.19 -1.25 9.27
CA ASN A 118 -15.75 -2.57 9.73
C ASN A 118 -16.73 -3.13 10.77
N ALA A 119 -17.46 -4.19 10.39
CA ALA A 119 -18.44 -4.85 11.26
C ALA A 119 -17.86 -5.41 12.58
N ASP A 120 -16.55 -5.66 12.62
CA ASP A 120 -15.85 -6.15 13.81
C ASP A 120 -15.37 -5.01 14.74
N ALA A 121 -15.30 -3.78 14.24
CA ALA A 121 -14.89 -2.60 15.03
C ALA A 121 -16.06 -2.06 15.82
N LYS A 122 -16.34 -2.67 16.98
CA LYS A 122 -17.53 -2.37 17.80
C LYS A 122 -17.39 -1.13 18.69
N ASP A 123 -16.17 -0.64 18.94
CA ASP A 123 -15.90 0.49 19.81
C ASP A 123 -15.59 1.77 19.00
N GLY A 124 -16.64 2.53 18.71
CA GLY A 124 -16.51 3.81 18.01
C GLY A 124 -15.67 4.84 18.77
N ALA A 125 -15.65 4.79 20.11
CA ALA A 125 -14.83 5.69 20.91
C ALA A 125 -13.34 5.39 20.74
N ALA A 126 -12.94 4.13 20.73
CA ALA A 126 -11.57 3.71 20.45
C ALA A 126 -11.14 4.09 19.02
N GLY A 127 -12.01 3.92 18.02
CA GLY A 127 -11.77 4.36 16.64
C GLY A 127 -11.51 5.86 16.56
N MET A 128 -12.31 6.66 17.24
CA MET A 128 -12.17 8.12 17.29
C MET A 128 -10.84 8.55 17.92
N VAL A 129 -10.45 7.94 19.06
CA VAL A 129 -9.16 8.21 19.70
C VAL A 129 -8.02 7.88 18.74
N ARG A 130 -8.05 6.69 18.13
CA ARG A 130 -7.03 6.23 17.18
C ARG A 130 -6.91 7.14 15.95
N ALA A 131 -8.03 7.59 15.39
CA ALA A 131 -8.03 8.49 14.24
C ALA A 131 -7.35 9.84 14.57
N ARG A 132 -7.62 10.39 15.76
CA ARG A 132 -6.97 11.62 16.25
C ARG A 132 -5.47 11.44 16.49
N GLU A 133 -5.07 10.32 17.09
CA GLU A 133 -3.65 9.96 17.29
C GLU A 133 -2.91 9.87 15.96
N LEU A 134 -3.47 9.17 14.96
CA LEU A 134 -2.90 9.04 13.63
C LEU A 134 -2.77 10.39 12.93
N LEU A 135 -3.81 11.23 12.94
CA LEU A 135 -3.73 12.57 12.35
C LEU A 135 -2.69 13.43 13.06
N THR A 136 -2.57 13.32 14.36
CA THR A 136 -1.54 14.03 15.12
C THR A 136 -0.14 13.55 14.75
N SER A 137 0.07 12.22 14.61
CA SER A 137 1.36 11.63 14.26
C SER A 137 1.83 12.01 12.85
N VAL A 138 0.89 12.29 11.93
CA VAL A 138 1.22 12.79 10.58
C VAL A 138 1.20 14.33 10.49
N GLY A 139 1.21 15.04 11.63
CA GLY A 139 1.31 16.50 11.69
C GLY A 139 0.03 17.24 11.31
N LEU A 140 -1.13 16.59 11.42
CA LEU A 140 -2.45 17.18 11.06
C LEU A 140 -3.38 17.37 12.26
N GLY A 141 -2.84 17.39 13.50
CA GLY A 141 -3.62 17.58 14.72
C GLY A 141 -4.48 18.86 14.73
N GLY A 142 -4.01 19.94 14.11
CA GLY A 142 -4.75 21.22 13.96
C GLY A 142 -5.62 21.30 12.69
N ARG A 143 -5.75 20.21 11.91
CA ARG A 143 -6.45 20.18 10.61
C ARG A 143 -7.56 19.13 10.54
N MET A 144 -7.94 18.52 11.66
CA MET A 144 -8.87 17.41 11.73
C MET A 144 -10.24 17.70 11.12
N ASP A 145 -10.72 18.94 11.30
CA ASP A 145 -12.04 19.39 10.83
C ASP A 145 -12.01 20.01 9.41
N HIS A 146 -10.85 19.97 8.72
CA HIS A 146 -10.72 20.49 7.37
C HIS A 146 -11.22 19.47 6.35
N TYR A 147 -11.91 19.95 5.33
CA TYR A 147 -12.29 19.19 4.15
C TYR A 147 -11.11 19.05 3.16
N PRO A 148 -11.07 18.03 2.30
CA PRO A 148 -9.98 17.84 1.33
C PRO A 148 -9.66 19.09 0.50
N VAL A 149 -10.66 19.87 0.10
CA VAL A 149 -10.47 21.12 -0.66
C VAL A 149 -9.69 22.20 0.10
N GLN A 150 -9.64 22.12 1.40
CA GLN A 150 -8.93 23.06 2.29
C GLN A 150 -7.50 22.60 2.62
N LEU A 151 -7.11 21.42 2.14
CA LEU A 151 -5.83 20.78 2.40
C LEU A 151 -4.94 20.83 1.15
N SER A 152 -3.64 21.08 1.34
CA SER A 152 -2.65 20.90 0.29
C SER A 152 -2.54 19.45 -0.16
N GLY A 153 -1.94 19.16 -1.32
CA GLY A 153 -1.76 17.80 -1.80
C GLY A 153 -0.98 16.91 -0.81
N GLY A 154 0.09 17.45 -0.20
CA GLY A 154 0.84 16.75 0.82
C GLY A 154 0.04 16.49 2.10
N GLU A 155 -0.84 17.42 2.52
CA GLU A 155 -1.75 17.20 3.66
C GLU A 155 -2.80 16.14 3.33
N GLN A 156 -3.37 16.16 2.12
CA GLN A 156 -4.31 15.12 1.68
C GLN A 156 -3.67 13.74 1.67
N GLN A 157 -2.42 13.64 1.21
CA GLN A 157 -1.68 12.35 1.23
C GLN A 157 -1.42 11.88 2.65
N ARG A 158 -1.10 12.78 3.59
CA ARG A 158 -0.96 12.42 5.01
C ARG A 158 -2.28 11.96 5.64
N VAL A 159 -3.42 12.52 5.24
CA VAL A 159 -4.75 11.99 5.63
C VAL A 159 -4.97 10.59 5.07
N ALA A 160 -4.65 10.37 3.77
CA ALA A 160 -4.77 9.05 3.16
C ALA A 160 -3.85 8.01 3.82
N LEU A 161 -2.65 8.44 4.24
CA LEU A 161 -1.72 7.62 5.01
C LEU A 161 -2.32 7.23 6.37
N ALA A 162 -2.80 8.19 7.16
CA ALA A 162 -3.46 7.93 8.43
C ALA A 162 -4.67 6.99 8.29
N ARG A 163 -5.47 7.18 7.23
CA ARG A 163 -6.60 6.30 6.90
C ARG A 163 -6.17 4.86 6.65
N ALA A 164 -5.06 4.65 5.96
CA ALA A 164 -4.56 3.32 5.65
C ALA A 164 -4.18 2.52 6.92
N PHE A 165 -3.77 3.20 7.99
CA PHE A 165 -3.30 2.57 9.23
C PHE A 165 -4.36 2.51 10.36
N ILE A 166 -5.59 3.01 10.15
CA ILE A 166 -6.60 3.09 11.22
C ILE A 166 -6.95 1.71 11.81
N LEU A 167 -7.04 0.68 10.98
CA LEU A 167 -7.38 -0.68 11.38
C LEU A 167 -6.17 -1.56 11.74
N ARG A 168 -4.97 -0.99 11.80
CA ARG A 168 -3.71 -1.75 12.02
C ARG A 168 -3.59 -2.95 11.07
N PRO A 169 -3.70 -2.73 9.76
CA PRO A 169 -3.71 -3.82 8.80
C PRO A 169 -2.35 -4.55 8.80
N PRO A 170 -2.33 -5.88 8.67
CA PRO A 170 -1.07 -6.63 8.53
C PRO A 170 -0.34 -6.35 7.21
N ILE A 171 -1.04 -5.81 6.21
CA ILE A 171 -0.48 -5.46 4.89
C ILE A 171 -0.84 -4.02 4.55
N VAL A 172 0.14 -3.24 4.09
CA VAL A 172 -0.07 -1.93 3.47
C VAL A 172 0.38 -1.99 2.02
N LEU A 173 -0.50 -1.62 1.12
CA LEU A 173 -0.24 -1.48 -0.31
C LEU A 173 -0.19 0.00 -0.67
N ALA A 174 0.90 0.48 -1.25
CA ALA A 174 1.09 1.87 -1.63
C ALA A 174 1.40 1.98 -3.13
N ASP A 175 0.52 2.67 -3.88
CA ASP A 175 0.69 2.93 -5.31
C ASP A 175 1.20 4.35 -5.51
N GLU A 176 2.49 4.49 -5.85
CA GLU A 176 3.15 5.78 -6.12
C GLU A 176 2.79 6.88 -5.10
N PRO A 177 2.94 6.66 -3.78
CA PRO A 177 2.38 7.51 -2.73
C PRO A 177 2.91 8.95 -2.73
N THR A 178 3.98 9.23 -3.48
CA THR A 178 4.62 10.55 -3.60
C THR A 178 4.52 11.13 -5.01
N GLY A 179 3.94 10.39 -5.96
CA GLY A 179 4.00 10.71 -7.40
C GLY A 179 3.33 12.04 -7.80
N ASN A 180 2.42 12.56 -6.97
CA ASN A 180 1.73 13.85 -7.20
C ASN A 180 2.26 14.99 -6.31
N LEU A 181 3.39 14.79 -5.62
CA LEU A 181 3.95 15.74 -4.67
C LEU A 181 5.27 16.33 -5.18
N ASP A 182 5.58 17.54 -4.75
CA ASP A 182 6.93 18.06 -4.90
C ASP A 182 7.93 17.26 -4.03
N THR A 183 9.21 17.43 -4.31
CA THR A 183 10.29 16.64 -3.68
C THR A 183 10.26 16.70 -2.16
N THR A 184 10.02 17.90 -1.58
CA THR A 184 10.04 18.09 -0.11
C THR A 184 8.86 17.39 0.56
N ASN A 185 7.65 17.61 0.03
CA ASN A 185 6.45 16.94 0.55
C ASN A 185 6.51 15.42 0.32
N GLY A 186 7.04 14.98 -0.82
CA GLY A 186 7.23 13.57 -1.12
C GLY A 186 8.16 12.87 -0.12
N ALA A 187 9.31 13.46 0.19
CA ALA A 187 10.25 12.94 1.17
C ALA A 187 9.60 12.82 2.57
N HIS A 188 8.87 13.85 2.99
CA HIS A 188 8.17 13.84 4.28
C HIS A 188 7.07 12.76 4.36
N VAL A 189 6.26 12.60 3.31
CA VAL A 189 5.24 11.54 3.25
C VAL A 189 5.86 10.15 3.29
N LEU A 190 6.98 9.95 2.60
CA LEU A 190 7.72 8.68 2.66
C LEU A 190 8.23 8.38 4.08
N GLU A 191 8.84 9.37 4.72
CA GLU A 191 9.34 9.22 6.11
C GLU A 191 8.21 8.81 7.05
N LEU A 192 7.05 9.46 6.97
CA LEU A 192 5.87 9.11 7.77
C LEU A 192 5.34 7.70 7.46
N LEU A 193 5.32 7.30 6.19
CA LEU A 193 4.94 5.94 5.79
C LEU A 193 5.87 4.90 6.42
N LEU A 194 7.18 5.11 6.34
CA LEU A 194 8.18 4.22 6.91
C LEU A 194 8.10 4.17 8.44
N GLN A 195 7.88 5.33 9.08
CA GLN A 195 7.71 5.43 10.52
C GLN A 195 6.47 4.64 10.99
N LEU A 196 5.31 4.85 10.36
CA LEU A 196 4.09 4.12 10.67
C LEU A 196 4.23 2.61 10.41
N ASN A 197 4.87 2.24 9.29
CA ASN A 197 5.15 0.84 8.98
C ASN A 197 6.00 0.16 10.09
N ARG A 198 7.05 0.83 10.57
CA ARG A 198 7.90 0.32 11.66
C ARG A 198 7.13 0.18 12.98
N ILE A 199 6.34 1.20 13.34
CA ILE A 199 5.55 1.19 14.59
C ILE A 199 4.50 0.09 14.59
N GLU A 200 3.80 -0.10 13.49
CA GLU A 200 2.71 -1.08 13.38
C GLU A 200 3.20 -2.49 12.99
N GLY A 201 4.45 -2.63 12.56
CA GLY A 201 5.04 -3.91 12.15
C GLY A 201 4.38 -4.53 10.92
N THR A 202 3.87 -3.70 10.01
CA THR A 202 3.11 -4.15 8.83
C THR A 202 4.03 -4.65 7.72
N THR A 203 3.50 -5.53 6.85
CA THR A 203 4.14 -5.88 5.57
C THR A 203 3.82 -4.77 4.58
N LEU A 204 4.84 -4.14 3.98
CA LEU A 204 4.67 -3.01 3.07
C LEU A 204 5.03 -3.41 1.64
N VAL A 205 4.10 -3.20 0.70
CA VAL A 205 4.35 -3.28 -0.74
C VAL A 205 4.21 -1.89 -1.35
N LEU A 206 5.31 -1.34 -1.81
CA LEU A 206 5.40 -0.04 -2.46
C LEU A 206 5.56 -0.22 -3.96
N VAL A 207 4.63 0.29 -4.75
CA VAL A 207 4.81 0.45 -6.19
C VAL A 207 5.42 1.82 -6.46
N THR A 208 6.53 1.86 -7.18
CA THR A 208 7.19 3.10 -7.55
C THR A 208 8.05 2.94 -8.80
N HIS A 209 8.27 4.03 -9.52
CA HIS A 209 9.28 4.12 -10.56
C HIS A 209 10.55 4.84 -10.07
N ASP A 210 10.54 5.38 -8.86
CA ASP A 210 11.66 6.11 -8.27
C ASP A 210 12.64 5.12 -7.60
N PRO A 211 13.91 5.05 -8.07
CA PRO A 211 14.92 4.17 -7.50
C PRO A 211 15.35 4.58 -6.09
N VAL A 212 15.21 5.85 -5.72
CA VAL A 212 15.53 6.33 -4.36
C VAL A 212 14.53 5.75 -3.38
N LEU A 213 13.22 5.83 -3.68
CA LEU A 213 12.17 5.24 -2.85
C LEU A 213 12.34 3.73 -2.72
N ALA A 214 12.66 3.05 -3.83
CA ALA A 214 12.90 1.61 -3.82
C ALA A 214 14.15 1.20 -3.02
N GLY A 215 15.09 2.13 -2.82
CA GLY A 215 16.29 1.94 -2.01
C GLY A 215 16.01 1.70 -0.51
N TYR A 216 14.88 2.19 0.00
CA TYR A 216 14.46 1.97 1.40
C TYR A 216 13.86 0.57 1.64
N ALA A 217 13.46 -0.14 0.59
CA ALA A 217 12.86 -1.45 0.72
C ALA A 217 13.91 -2.53 1.03
N ASN A 218 13.52 -3.57 1.77
CA ASN A 218 14.37 -4.74 2.01
C ASN A 218 14.60 -5.55 0.72
N ARG A 219 13.66 -5.49 -0.22
CA ARG A 219 13.65 -6.28 -1.46
C ARG A 219 13.08 -5.47 -2.61
N ARG A 220 13.66 -5.62 -3.78
CA ARG A 220 13.18 -5.03 -5.03
C ARG A 220 12.75 -6.10 -6.01
N ILE A 221 11.52 -5.98 -6.51
CA ILE A 221 10.98 -6.79 -7.61
C ILE A 221 10.80 -5.87 -8.81
N VAL A 222 11.42 -6.19 -9.94
CA VAL A 222 11.33 -5.37 -11.15
C VAL A 222 10.43 -6.06 -12.17
N LEU A 223 9.36 -5.34 -12.57
CA LEU A 223 8.45 -5.76 -13.64
C LEU A 223 8.85 -5.12 -14.97
N ARG A 224 8.84 -5.92 -16.03
CA ARG A 224 8.95 -5.47 -17.41
C ARG A 224 7.98 -6.28 -18.26
N ASP A 225 7.15 -5.57 -19.04
CA ASP A 225 6.19 -6.17 -19.99
C ASP A 225 5.32 -7.28 -19.39
N GLY A 226 4.89 -7.09 -18.14
CA GLY A 226 4.02 -8.02 -17.42
C GLY A 226 4.70 -9.23 -16.78
N ALA A 227 6.03 -9.29 -16.78
CA ALA A 227 6.81 -10.36 -16.14
C ALA A 227 7.80 -9.81 -15.10
N VAL A 228 8.15 -10.62 -14.11
CA VAL A 228 9.25 -10.33 -13.19
C VAL A 228 10.57 -10.59 -13.90
N VAL A 229 11.44 -9.57 -13.98
CA VAL A 229 12.77 -9.68 -14.62
C VAL A 229 13.91 -9.63 -13.62
N SER A 230 13.66 -9.15 -12.40
CA SER A 230 14.62 -9.18 -11.28
C SER A 230 13.85 -9.24 -9.98
N ASP A 231 14.42 -9.96 -9.01
CA ASP A 231 13.91 -10.13 -7.64
C ASP A 231 15.11 -10.26 -6.71
N GLU A 232 15.46 -9.15 -6.05
CA GLU A 232 16.73 -9.00 -5.34
C GLU A 232 16.52 -8.42 -3.94
N MET A 233 17.23 -8.97 -2.95
CA MET A 233 17.33 -8.36 -1.63
C MET A 233 18.28 -7.16 -1.68
N ASN A 234 17.87 -6.04 -1.10
CA ASN A 234 18.78 -4.89 -0.93
C ASN A 234 19.80 -5.21 0.16
N ALA A 235 21.06 -4.96 -0.12
CA ALA A 235 22.16 -5.33 0.76
C ALA A 235 22.17 -4.57 2.10
N ASP A 236 21.68 -3.34 2.13
CA ASP A 236 21.52 -2.53 3.36
C ASP A 236 20.43 -1.45 3.17
N PRO A 237 19.17 -1.75 3.54
CA PRO A 237 18.09 -0.76 3.45
C PRO A 237 18.24 0.39 4.46
N THR A 238 19.07 0.25 5.49
CA THR A 238 19.28 1.26 6.56
C THR A 238 20.37 2.26 6.21
N ALA A 239 21.25 1.97 5.25
CA ALA A 239 22.31 2.89 4.82
C ALA A 239 21.76 4.21 4.24
N ASN A 240 20.51 4.23 3.75
CA ASN A 240 19.85 5.45 3.28
C ASN A 240 19.27 6.32 4.42
N ASP A 241 19.02 5.76 5.61
CA ASP A 241 18.56 6.55 6.77
C ASP A 241 19.67 7.54 7.24
N ALA A 242 20.94 7.16 7.12
CA ALA A 242 22.08 8.00 7.49
C ALA A 242 22.32 9.17 6.50
N ALA A 243 21.99 8.98 5.22
CA ALA A 243 22.12 10.03 4.20
C ALA A 243 21.01 11.09 4.31
N SER A 244 19.82 10.73 4.77
CA SER A 244 18.69 11.65 4.98
C SER A 244 18.92 12.58 6.19
N ALA A 245 19.62 12.13 7.22
CA ALA A 245 19.98 12.95 8.39
C ALA A 245 21.03 14.03 8.07
N ALA A 246 21.79 13.87 6.99
CA ALA A 246 22.85 14.80 6.58
C ALA A 246 22.36 15.96 5.67
N VAL A 247 21.11 15.92 5.20
CA VAL A 247 20.54 16.95 4.28
C VAL A 247 19.71 17.99 5.04
N VAL A 248 19.46 17.82 6.35
CA VAL A 248 18.65 18.72 7.21
C VAL A 248 19.56 19.46 8.22
N GLY A 249 20.84 19.59 7.92
CA GLY A 249 21.81 20.40 8.69
C GLY A 249 22.06 21.77 8.05
#